data_e0318c065085cd0d12ae37a63a564bc7
#
_entry.id   e0318c065085cd0d12ae37a63a564bc7
#
_cell.length_a   1.000
_cell.length_b   1.000
_cell.length_c   1.000
_cell.angle_alpha   90.00
_cell.angle_beta   90.00
_cell.angle_gamma   90.00
#
_symmetry.space_group_name_H-M   'P 1'
#
loop_
_entity.id
_entity.type
_entity.pdbx_description
1 polymer ?
#
loop_
_entity_poly.entity_id
_entity_poly.type
_entity_poly.pdbx_seq_one_letter_code
_entity_poly.pdbx_strand_id
1 'polypeptide(L)'
;MKICIDTCVFIAVKNREKGHEHCEKILDAIDEGIIECVISTVVIAEVLIGLYENNELRSADMFIAHIIRKYEVVPFDEHIAMYAAKLSVRCDMNIHDAIIAATAYVRKADFIISNDEDIKKMRCFIEIGVLKPEELVRRLKED
;
A
#
# COMPACT_ATOMS: atom_id res chain seq x y z
N MET A 1 -8.68 -1.12 -12.83
CA MET A 1 -7.30 -1.15 -12.29
C MET A 1 -7.35 -1.48 -10.82
N LYS A 2 -6.51 -2.38 -10.39
CA LYS A 2 -6.38 -2.77 -8.99
C LYS A 2 -4.96 -2.43 -8.53
N ILE A 3 -4.83 -1.70 -7.43
CA ILE A 3 -3.53 -1.31 -6.87
C ILE A 3 -3.36 -1.87 -5.46
N CYS A 4 -2.10 -1.95 -5.03
CA CYS A 4 -1.72 -2.22 -3.65
C CYS A 4 -0.91 -1.02 -3.18
N ILE A 5 -1.28 -0.41 -2.07
CA ILE A 5 -0.57 0.77 -1.58
C ILE A 5 0.26 0.46 -0.35
N ASP A 6 1.41 1.12 -0.29
CA ASP A 6 2.32 1.07 0.85
C ASP A 6 1.91 2.14 1.86
N THR A 7 2.42 2.00 3.08
CA THR A 7 2.18 2.91 4.20
C THR A 7 2.51 4.37 3.86
N CYS A 8 3.52 4.59 3.01
CA CYS A 8 3.99 5.93 2.66
C CYS A 8 2.89 6.83 2.09
N VAL A 9 1.89 6.26 1.42
CA VAL A 9 0.79 7.06 0.84
C VAL A 9 -0.03 7.73 1.94
N PHE A 10 -0.36 7.00 3.00
CA PHE A 10 -1.13 7.55 4.14
C PHE A 10 -0.29 8.52 4.96
N ILE A 11 0.98 8.17 5.20
CA ILE A 11 1.89 9.01 5.98
C ILE A 11 2.14 10.34 5.30
N ALA A 12 2.32 10.33 3.98
CA ALA A 12 2.53 11.55 3.21
C ALA A 12 1.35 12.52 3.36
N VAL A 13 0.13 12.01 3.30
CA VAL A 13 -1.08 12.82 3.47
C VAL A 13 -1.17 13.37 4.89
N LYS A 14 -0.97 12.51 5.89
CA LYS A 14 -1.06 12.91 7.29
C LYS A 14 -0.04 13.99 7.65
N ASN A 15 1.19 13.84 7.21
CA ASN A 15 2.30 14.74 7.56
C ASN A 15 2.49 15.87 6.55
N ARG A 16 1.64 15.95 5.54
CA ARG A 16 1.74 16.93 4.45
C ARG A 16 3.14 16.97 3.83
N GLU A 17 3.69 15.79 3.59
CA GLU A 17 4.99 15.64 2.97
C GLU A 17 4.97 16.13 1.53
N LYS A 18 6.15 16.38 0.96
CA LYS A 18 6.25 16.77 -0.45
C LYS A 18 5.58 15.73 -1.34
N GLY A 19 4.69 16.18 -2.22
CA GLY A 19 3.94 15.29 -3.11
C GLY A 19 2.66 14.72 -2.49
N HIS A 20 2.27 15.18 -1.29
CA HIS A 20 1.06 14.68 -0.62
C HIS A 20 -0.21 14.89 -1.45
N GLU A 21 -0.24 15.90 -2.33
CA GLU A 21 -1.39 16.16 -3.19
C GLU A 21 -1.66 14.98 -4.14
N HIS A 22 -0.62 14.33 -4.62
CA HIS A 22 -0.77 13.14 -5.47
C HIS A 22 -1.36 11.99 -4.65
N CYS A 23 -0.89 11.82 -3.42
CA CYS A 23 -1.43 10.79 -2.52
C CYS A 23 -2.90 11.05 -2.20
N GLU A 24 -3.28 12.30 -1.94
CA GLU A 24 -4.66 12.68 -1.70
C GLU A 24 -5.57 12.32 -2.88
N LYS A 25 -5.12 12.58 -4.10
CA LYS A 25 -5.87 12.24 -5.31
C LYS A 25 -6.06 10.73 -5.47
N ILE A 26 -5.06 9.95 -5.08
CA ILE A 26 -5.16 8.49 -5.12
C ILE A 26 -6.20 8.02 -4.11
N LEU A 27 -6.14 8.53 -2.88
CA LEU A 27 -7.11 8.15 -1.84
C LEU A 27 -8.53 8.55 -2.25
N ASP A 28 -8.70 9.72 -2.86
CA ASP A 28 -10.00 10.16 -3.37
C ASP A 28 -10.50 9.22 -4.47
N ALA A 29 -9.64 8.81 -5.39
CA ALA A 29 -10.01 7.89 -6.48
C ALA A 29 -10.44 6.53 -5.94
N ILE A 30 -9.81 6.06 -4.87
CA ILE A 30 -10.22 4.82 -4.18
C ILE A 30 -11.60 5.00 -3.57
N ASP A 31 -11.80 6.11 -2.85
CA ASP A 31 -13.08 6.40 -2.18
C ASP A 31 -14.23 6.52 -3.18
N GLU A 32 -13.95 7.07 -4.35
CA GLU A 32 -14.95 7.24 -5.41
C GLU A 32 -15.18 5.96 -6.24
N GLY A 33 -14.41 4.90 -5.96
CA GLY A 33 -14.53 3.64 -6.68
C GLY A 33 -13.92 3.65 -8.09
N ILE A 34 -13.12 4.65 -8.41
CA ILE A 34 -12.45 4.75 -9.72
C ILE A 34 -11.37 3.67 -9.85
N ILE A 35 -10.66 3.39 -8.76
CA ILE A 35 -9.66 2.32 -8.68
C ILE A 35 -9.95 1.43 -7.47
N GLU A 36 -9.66 0.13 -7.63
CA GLU A 36 -9.71 -0.82 -6.53
C GLU A 36 -8.37 -0.84 -5.80
N CYS A 37 -8.41 -0.94 -4.48
CA CYS A 37 -7.19 -0.97 -3.70
C CYS A 37 -7.20 -2.12 -2.70
N VAL A 38 -6.14 -2.92 -2.74
CA VAL A 38 -5.86 -3.92 -1.70
C VAL A 38 -4.86 -3.32 -0.72
N ILE A 39 -5.03 -3.67 0.55
CA ILE A 39 -4.18 -3.17 1.61
C ILE A 39 -3.84 -4.31 2.59
N SER A 40 -2.56 -4.44 2.90
CA SER A 40 -2.10 -5.41 3.90
C SER A 40 -2.45 -4.93 5.30
N THR A 41 -2.80 -5.87 6.19
CA THR A 41 -2.99 -5.57 7.62
C THR A 41 -1.72 -4.98 8.24
N VAL A 42 -0.54 -5.28 7.69
CA VAL A 42 0.72 -4.66 8.14
C VAL A 42 0.71 -3.15 7.93
N VAL A 43 0.19 -2.69 6.79
CA VAL A 43 0.06 -1.26 6.50
C VAL A 43 -0.92 -0.61 7.48
N ILE A 44 -2.03 -1.27 7.75
CA ILE A 44 -3.02 -0.79 8.74
C ILE A 44 -2.35 -0.60 10.10
N ALA A 45 -1.59 -1.63 10.54
CA ALA A 45 -0.89 -1.57 11.83
C ALA A 45 0.09 -0.39 11.89
N GLU A 46 0.85 -0.16 10.83
CA GLU A 46 1.81 0.93 10.81
C GLU A 46 1.16 2.31 10.87
N VAL A 47 0.07 2.51 10.13
CA VAL A 47 -0.67 3.77 10.19
C VAL A 47 -1.24 3.98 11.60
N LEU A 48 -1.81 2.93 12.19
CA LEU A 48 -2.37 3.00 13.54
C LEU A 48 -1.30 3.29 14.59
N ILE A 49 -0.11 2.72 14.45
CA ILE A 49 1.01 3.01 15.36
C ILE A 49 1.27 4.52 15.39
N GLY A 50 1.36 5.15 14.22
CA GLY A 50 1.57 6.59 14.14
C GLY A 50 0.45 7.40 14.80
N LEU A 51 -0.81 6.99 14.59
CA LEU A 51 -1.95 7.67 15.19
C LEU A 51 -1.98 7.50 16.71
N TYR A 52 -1.71 6.30 17.20
CA TYR A 52 -1.70 6.04 18.65
C TYR A 52 -0.53 6.73 19.35
N GLU A 53 0.66 6.77 18.73
CA GLU A 53 1.81 7.50 19.29
C GLU A 53 1.52 8.99 19.45
N ASN A 54 0.71 9.57 18.56
CA ASN A 54 0.30 10.97 18.64
C ASN A 54 -0.99 11.16 19.42
N ASN A 55 -1.49 10.12 20.09
CA ASN A 55 -2.70 10.14 20.89
C ASN A 55 -3.95 10.55 20.09
N GLU A 56 -3.98 10.24 18.81
CA GLU A 56 -5.08 10.55 17.90
C GLU A 56 -6.08 9.39 17.83
N LEU A 57 -6.74 9.10 18.96
CA LEU A 57 -7.58 7.90 19.11
C LEU A 57 -8.83 7.94 18.22
N ARG A 58 -9.44 9.11 18.08
CA ARG A 58 -10.62 9.25 17.24
C ARG A 58 -10.27 9.06 15.75
N SER A 59 -9.15 9.62 15.33
CA SER A 59 -8.66 9.45 13.96
C SER A 59 -8.35 7.99 13.66
N ALA A 60 -7.81 7.24 14.64
CA ALA A 60 -7.55 5.82 14.49
C ALA A 60 -8.83 5.03 14.26
N ASP A 61 -9.87 5.28 15.04
CA ASP A 61 -11.17 4.61 14.89
C ASP A 61 -11.80 4.92 13.53
N MET A 62 -11.74 6.18 13.10
CA MET A 62 -12.25 6.61 11.80
C MET A 62 -11.48 5.98 10.66
N PHE A 63 -10.16 5.88 10.78
CA PHE A 63 -9.30 5.25 9.77
C PHE A 63 -9.68 3.78 9.58
N ILE A 64 -9.80 3.01 10.67
CA ILE A 64 -10.17 1.59 10.61
C ILE A 64 -11.54 1.42 9.92
N ALA A 65 -12.54 2.19 10.35
CA ALA A 65 -13.88 2.09 9.79
C ALA A 65 -13.89 2.41 8.29
N HIS A 66 -13.13 3.41 7.88
CA HIS A 66 -13.01 3.82 6.48
C HIS A 66 -12.34 2.73 5.62
N ILE A 67 -11.22 2.20 6.12
CA ILE A 67 -10.45 1.18 5.40
C ILE A 67 -11.29 -0.08 5.18
N ILE A 68 -11.97 -0.57 6.22
CA ILE A 68 -12.80 -1.77 6.10
C ILE A 68 -13.90 -1.59 5.05
N ARG A 69 -14.44 -0.38 4.94
CA ARG A 69 -15.55 -0.10 4.02
C ARG A 69 -15.10 0.08 2.57
N LYS A 70 -13.93 0.67 2.34
CA LYS A 70 -13.51 1.12 1.00
C LYS A 70 -12.39 0.31 0.37
N TYR A 71 -11.67 -0.49 1.15
CA TYR A 71 -10.50 -1.23 0.67
C TYR A 71 -10.69 -2.73 0.82
N GLU A 72 -10.00 -3.50 -0.01
CA GLU A 72 -9.89 -4.94 0.19
C GLU A 72 -8.77 -5.18 1.20
N VAL A 73 -9.13 -5.48 2.43
CA VAL A 73 -8.16 -5.73 3.51
C VAL A 73 -7.67 -7.17 3.40
N VAL A 74 -6.36 -7.34 3.32
CA VAL A 74 -5.72 -8.65 3.16
C VAL A 74 -4.94 -9.00 4.42
N PRO A 75 -5.38 -10.00 5.18
CA PRO A 75 -4.68 -10.39 6.40
C PRO A 75 -3.33 -11.03 6.09
N PHE A 76 -2.37 -10.81 6.97
CA PHE A 76 -1.07 -11.49 6.92
C PHE A 76 -1.26 -12.92 7.41
N ASP A 77 -1.67 -13.79 6.49
CA ASP A 77 -1.89 -15.21 6.77
C ASP A 77 -0.68 -16.07 6.36
N GLU A 78 -0.79 -17.38 6.54
CA GLU A 78 0.30 -18.32 6.22
C GLU A 78 0.65 -18.31 4.72
N HIS A 79 -0.31 -18.09 3.85
CA HIS A 79 -0.07 -18.04 2.40
C HIS A 79 0.81 -16.82 2.06
N ILE A 80 0.45 -15.65 2.58
CA ILE A 80 1.26 -14.44 2.40
C ILE A 80 2.64 -14.62 3.03
N ALA A 81 2.70 -15.25 4.22
CA ALA A 81 3.97 -15.49 4.91
C ALA A 81 4.93 -16.34 4.07
N MET A 82 4.41 -17.38 3.40
CA MET A 82 5.24 -18.22 2.53
C MET A 82 5.85 -17.44 1.38
N TYR A 83 5.05 -16.64 0.68
CA TYR A 83 5.55 -15.82 -0.42
C TYR A 83 6.50 -14.74 0.06
N ALA A 84 6.18 -14.08 1.17
CA ALA A 84 7.06 -13.06 1.75
C ALA A 84 8.42 -13.63 2.13
N ALA A 85 8.45 -14.82 2.72
CA ALA A 85 9.71 -15.50 3.05
C ALA A 85 10.55 -15.79 1.81
N LYS A 86 9.91 -16.29 0.75
CA LYS A 86 10.61 -16.54 -0.51
C LYS A 86 11.19 -15.27 -1.13
N LEU A 87 10.42 -14.20 -1.15
CA LEU A 87 10.88 -12.90 -1.65
C LEU A 87 12.03 -12.36 -0.82
N SER A 88 11.93 -12.48 0.49
CA SER A 88 12.99 -11.99 1.39
C SER A 88 14.31 -12.70 1.12
N VAL A 89 14.29 -14.01 0.96
CA VAL A 89 15.50 -14.80 0.73
C VAL A 89 16.01 -14.68 -0.71
N ARG A 90 15.12 -14.84 -1.70
CA ARG A 90 15.53 -14.87 -3.11
C ARG A 90 15.86 -13.51 -3.69
N CYS A 91 15.15 -12.48 -3.24
CA CYS A 91 15.27 -11.14 -3.79
C CYS A 91 15.93 -10.14 -2.83
N ASP A 92 16.45 -10.62 -1.71
CA ASP A 92 17.11 -9.79 -0.69
C ASP A 92 16.23 -8.62 -0.25
N MET A 93 14.96 -8.91 0.04
CA MET A 93 14.00 -7.91 0.49
C MET A 93 13.87 -7.92 2.00
N ASN A 94 13.70 -6.73 2.59
CA ASN A 94 13.30 -6.68 3.99
C ASN A 94 11.88 -7.24 4.13
N ILE A 95 11.52 -7.71 5.32
CA ILE A 95 10.24 -8.40 5.53
C ILE A 95 9.04 -7.52 5.25
N HIS A 96 9.11 -6.23 5.59
CA HIS A 96 8.01 -5.30 5.34
C HIS A 96 7.69 -5.21 3.85
N ASP A 97 8.69 -4.93 3.02
CA ASP A 97 8.52 -4.82 1.57
C ASP A 97 8.11 -6.16 0.96
N ALA A 98 8.66 -7.26 1.47
CA ALA A 98 8.29 -8.59 1.02
C ALA A 98 6.82 -8.91 1.28
N ILE A 99 6.28 -8.48 2.43
CA ILE A 99 4.86 -8.66 2.75
C ILE A 99 3.97 -7.86 1.79
N ILE A 100 4.33 -6.61 1.51
CA ILE A 100 3.57 -5.77 0.59
C ILE A 100 3.58 -6.40 -0.82
N ALA A 101 4.74 -6.82 -1.29
CA ALA A 101 4.87 -7.45 -2.61
C ALA A 101 4.09 -8.77 -2.68
N ALA A 102 4.16 -9.59 -1.65
CA ALA A 102 3.41 -10.86 -1.58
C ALA A 102 1.89 -10.61 -1.59
N THR A 103 1.44 -9.60 -0.85
CA THR A 103 0.02 -9.21 -0.82
C THR A 103 -0.47 -8.80 -2.21
N ALA A 104 0.29 -7.96 -2.89
CA ALA A 104 -0.03 -7.52 -4.24
C ALA A 104 -0.08 -8.71 -5.21
N TYR A 105 0.87 -9.62 -5.11
CA TYR A 105 0.96 -10.79 -5.98
C TYR A 105 -0.23 -11.74 -5.78
N VAL A 106 -0.52 -12.09 -4.53
CA VAL A 106 -1.61 -13.03 -4.20
C VAL A 106 -2.97 -12.46 -4.61
N ARG A 107 -3.16 -11.17 -4.48
CA ARG A 107 -4.43 -10.51 -4.85
C ARG A 107 -4.46 -9.99 -6.29
N LYS A 108 -3.43 -10.28 -7.06
CA LYS A 108 -3.34 -9.92 -8.49
C LYS A 108 -3.50 -8.41 -8.74
N ALA A 109 -2.82 -7.61 -7.93
CA ALA A 109 -2.77 -6.18 -8.16
C ALA A 109 -1.99 -5.89 -9.45
N ASP A 110 -2.42 -4.88 -10.19
CA ASP A 110 -1.75 -4.43 -11.40
C ASP A 110 -0.47 -3.66 -11.06
N PHE A 111 -0.52 -2.86 -9.99
CA PHE A 111 0.60 -2.03 -9.55
C PHE A 111 0.71 -1.96 -8.05
N ILE A 112 1.93 -1.78 -7.58
CA ILE A 112 2.21 -1.37 -6.20
C ILE A 112 2.54 0.12 -6.24
N ILE A 113 1.95 0.91 -5.35
CA ILE A 113 2.20 2.34 -5.25
C ILE A 113 3.10 2.57 -4.05
N SER A 114 4.33 3.00 -4.31
CA SER A 114 5.34 3.21 -3.28
C SER A 114 6.40 4.19 -3.75
N ASN A 115 6.98 4.94 -2.82
CA ASN A 115 8.16 5.78 -3.07
C ASN A 115 9.46 5.01 -2.77
N ASP A 116 9.37 3.81 -2.21
CA ASP A 116 10.54 3.01 -1.84
C ASP A 116 11.02 2.21 -3.05
N GLU A 117 12.23 2.55 -3.53
CA GLU A 117 12.86 1.83 -4.65
C GLU A 117 13.18 0.38 -4.30
N ASP A 118 13.37 0.06 -3.01
CA ASP A 118 13.72 -1.31 -2.59
C ASP A 118 12.61 -2.32 -2.90
N ILE A 119 11.36 -1.87 -3.00
CA ILE A 119 10.25 -2.78 -3.35
C ILE A 119 10.42 -3.38 -4.74
N LYS A 120 11.15 -2.72 -5.62
CA LYS A 120 11.43 -3.21 -6.98
C LYS A 120 12.30 -4.47 -7.00
N LYS A 121 12.95 -4.80 -5.89
CA LYS A 121 13.71 -6.04 -5.75
C LYS A 121 12.85 -7.28 -5.99
N MET A 122 11.52 -7.18 -5.78
CA MET A 122 10.58 -8.27 -6.04
C MET A 122 10.63 -8.79 -7.47
N ARG A 123 11.12 -7.97 -8.41
CA ARG A 123 11.18 -8.32 -9.84
C ARG A 123 12.06 -9.52 -10.14
N CYS A 124 12.89 -9.96 -9.18
CA CYS A 124 13.64 -11.19 -9.33
C CYS A 124 12.75 -12.44 -9.25
N PHE A 125 11.51 -12.30 -8.76
CA PHE A 125 10.61 -13.43 -8.55
C PHE A 125 9.19 -13.19 -9.09
N ILE A 126 8.67 -11.96 -9.02
CA ILE A 126 7.31 -11.61 -9.48
C ILE A 126 7.34 -10.37 -10.36
N GLU A 127 6.41 -10.33 -11.32
CA GLU A 127 6.29 -9.23 -12.27
C GLU A 127 5.05 -8.38 -11.95
N ILE A 128 5.24 -7.35 -11.15
CA ILE A 128 4.21 -6.35 -10.87
C ILE A 128 4.87 -4.99 -11.05
N GLY A 129 4.19 -4.07 -11.72
CA GLY A 129 4.69 -2.71 -11.88
C GLY A 129 4.70 -1.96 -10.56
N VAL A 130 5.71 -1.14 -10.35
CA VAL A 130 5.79 -0.24 -9.20
C VAL A 130 5.69 1.18 -9.72
N LEU A 131 4.73 1.95 -9.21
CA LEU A 131 4.53 3.34 -9.58
C LEU A 131 4.70 4.22 -8.36
N LYS A 132 5.31 5.37 -8.55
CA LYS A 132 5.27 6.44 -7.57
C LYS A 132 3.89 7.10 -7.61
N PRO A 133 3.45 7.76 -6.53
CA PRO A 133 2.14 8.40 -6.52
C PRO A 133 1.90 9.34 -7.71
N GLU A 134 2.85 10.18 -8.06
CA GLU A 134 2.70 11.11 -9.19
C GLU A 134 2.55 10.37 -10.53
N GLU A 135 3.19 9.22 -10.67
CA GLU A 135 3.08 8.41 -11.89
C GLU A 135 1.68 7.82 -12.04
N LEU A 136 1.08 7.34 -10.94
CA LEU A 136 -0.28 6.83 -10.97
C LEU A 136 -1.28 7.95 -11.29
N VAL A 137 -1.14 9.10 -10.66
CA VAL A 137 -2.01 10.25 -10.93
C VAL A 137 -1.96 10.64 -12.40
N ARG A 138 -0.77 10.63 -12.99
CA ARG A 138 -0.61 10.92 -14.42
C ARG A 138 -1.37 9.91 -15.27
N ARG A 139 -1.28 8.61 -14.95
CA ARG A 139 -2.01 7.56 -15.68
C ARG A 139 -3.52 7.73 -15.56
N LEU A 140 -4.02 8.11 -14.40
CA LEU A 140 -5.46 8.32 -14.20
C LEU A 140 -6.00 9.48 -15.03
N LYS A 141 -5.18 10.48 -15.30
CA LYS A 141 -5.58 11.62 -16.14
C LYS A 141 -5.60 11.29 -17.63
N GLU A 142 -4.82 10.30 -18.06
CA GLU A 142 -4.73 9.88 -19.46
C GLU A 142 -5.89 8.98 -19.87
N ASP A 143 -6.56 8.39 -18.90
CA ASP A 143 -7.74 7.53 -19.11
C ASP A 143 -9.05 8.37 -19.09
#